data_162dbefdf39567ebefd07c1d10f5ebd1
#
_entry.id   162dbefdf39567ebefd07c1d10f5ebd1
#
_cell.length_a   1.000
_cell.length_b   1.000
_cell.length_c   1.000
_cell.angle_alpha   90.00
_cell.angle_beta   90.00
_cell.angle_gamma   90.00
#
_symmetry.space_group_name_H-M   'P 1'
#
loop_
_entity.id
_entity.type
_entity.pdbx_description
1 polymer ?
#
loop_
_entity_poly.entity_id
_entity_poly.type
_entity_poly.pdbx_seq_one_letter_code
_entity_poly.pdbx_strand_id
1 'polypeptide(L)' 'MKKKFAIEVDCANCAAKSETAVKELPGVTNASISFMAQKMMLEADDDKFDAVLQEAVKVAKKVEPDFEIEL' A
#
# COMPACT_ATOMS: atom_id res chain seq x y z
N MET A 1 9.72 10.72 0.27
CA MET A 1 9.99 9.74 1.33
C MET A 1 9.51 8.37 0.89
N LYS A 2 10.30 7.35 1.19
CA LYS A 2 10.03 5.99 0.75
C LYS A 2 10.20 5.04 1.91
N LYS A 3 9.19 4.24 2.20
CA LYS A 3 9.22 3.26 3.28
C LYS A 3 8.67 1.92 2.84
N LYS A 4 9.14 0.87 3.47
CA LYS A 4 8.66 -0.49 3.28
C LYS A 4 7.96 -0.96 4.53
N PHE A 5 6.87 -1.70 4.35
CA PHE A 5 6.06 -2.23 5.45
C PHE A 5 5.82 -3.71 5.24
N ALA A 6 5.79 -4.46 6.34
CA ALA A 6 5.37 -5.85 6.29
C ALA A 6 3.85 -5.89 6.16
N ILE A 7 3.36 -6.76 5.29
CA ILE A 7 1.92 -6.89 5.04
C ILE A 7 1.54 -8.36 5.02
N GLU A 8 0.23 -8.62 5.10
CA GLU A 8 -0.31 -9.96 4.89
C GLU A 8 -1.42 -9.89 3.86
N VAL A 9 -1.24 -10.60 2.75
CA VAL A 9 -2.26 -10.75 1.71
C VAL A 9 -2.33 -12.22 1.32
N ASP A 10 -3.52 -12.68 0.98
CA ASP A 10 -3.77 -14.09 0.73
C ASP A 10 -3.66 -14.48 -0.73
N CYS A 11 -3.65 -13.54 -1.66
CA CYS A 11 -3.55 -13.88 -3.06
C CYS A 11 -2.84 -12.80 -3.88
N ALA A 12 -2.20 -13.23 -4.96
CA ALA A 12 -1.46 -12.32 -5.82
C ALA A 12 -2.37 -11.30 -6.52
N ASN A 13 -3.56 -11.71 -6.91
CA ASN A 13 -4.52 -10.79 -7.54
C ASN A 13 -4.95 -9.69 -6.58
N CYS A 14 -5.15 -10.05 -5.32
CA CYS A 14 -5.53 -9.08 -4.29
C CYS A 14 -4.41 -8.06 -4.08
N ALA A 15 -3.17 -8.54 -4.04
CA ALA A 15 -2.02 -7.66 -3.91
C ALA A 15 -1.92 -6.71 -5.11
N ALA A 16 -2.12 -7.20 -6.32
CA ALA A 16 -2.07 -6.38 -7.52
C ALA A 16 -3.17 -5.32 -7.54
N LYS A 17 -4.37 -5.69 -7.12
CA LYS A 17 -5.48 -4.73 -7.04
C LYS A 17 -5.21 -3.65 -6.02
N SER A 18 -4.70 -4.02 -4.85
CA SER A 18 -4.36 -3.07 -3.82
C SER A 18 -3.25 -2.12 -4.28
N GLU A 19 -2.25 -2.66 -4.96
CA GLU A 19 -1.18 -1.84 -5.53
C GLU A 19 -1.71 -0.81 -6.51
N THR A 20 -2.58 -1.21 -7.43
CA THR A 20 -3.17 -0.31 -8.41
C THR A 20 -3.97 0.79 -7.70
N ALA A 21 -4.79 0.41 -6.72
CA ALA A 21 -5.60 1.37 -5.99
C ALA A 21 -4.74 2.38 -5.22
N VAL A 22 -3.66 1.91 -4.60
CA VAL A 22 -2.75 2.80 -3.87
C VAL A 22 -2.03 3.75 -4.82
N LYS A 23 -1.60 3.25 -5.98
CA LYS A 23 -0.92 4.09 -6.98
C LYS A 23 -1.80 5.21 -7.51
N GLU A 24 -3.11 5.04 -7.51
CA GLU A 24 -4.04 6.05 -8.00
C GLU A 24 -4.31 7.16 -7.00
N LEU A 25 -3.85 7.03 -5.76
CA LEU A 25 -4.09 8.03 -4.75
C LEU A 25 -3.30 9.31 -5.03
N PRO A 26 -3.92 10.49 -4.81
CA PRO A 26 -3.19 11.76 -4.91
C PRO A 26 -2.05 11.80 -3.89
N GLY A 27 -0.89 12.26 -4.31
CA GLY A 27 0.27 12.38 -3.44
C GLY A 27 1.17 11.16 -3.44
N VAL A 28 0.74 10.04 -4.01
CA VAL A 28 1.59 8.85 -4.15
C VAL A 28 2.50 9.04 -5.36
N THR A 29 3.80 9.05 -5.11
CA THR A 29 4.79 9.12 -6.18
C THR A 29 5.03 7.75 -6.79
N ASN A 30 5.08 6.73 -5.94
CA ASN A 30 5.25 5.36 -6.38
C ASN A 30 4.77 4.42 -5.28
N ALA A 31 4.35 3.24 -5.67
CA ALA A 31 3.93 2.22 -4.72
C ALA A 31 4.11 0.85 -5.34
N SER A 32 4.43 -0.13 -4.51
CA SER A 32 4.60 -1.50 -4.95
C SER A 32 4.20 -2.45 -3.84
N ILE A 33 3.48 -3.50 -4.18
CA ILE A 33 3.09 -4.52 -3.22
C ILE A 33 3.59 -5.85 -3.75
N SER A 34 4.39 -6.55 -2.95
CA SER A 34 4.93 -7.84 -3.32
C SER A 34 4.19 -8.95 -2.56
N PHE A 35 3.48 -9.78 -3.28
CA PHE A 35 2.84 -10.96 -2.70
C PHE A 35 3.88 -11.96 -2.21
N MET A 36 4.92 -12.17 -2.98
CA MET A 36 5.96 -13.15 -2.65
C MET A 36 6.72 -12.76 -1.38
N ALA A 37 7.04 -11.47 -1.25
CA ALA A 37 7.79 -10.99 -0.09
C ALA A 37 6.88 -10.56 1.06
N GLN A 38 5.57 -10.45 0.82
CA GLN A 38 4.62 -9.95 1.80
C GLN A 38 5.05 -8.59 2.33
N LYS A 39 5.38 -7.70 1.40
CA LYS A 39 5.85 -6.35 1.74
C LYS A 39 5.25 -5.32 0.80
N MET A 40 5.04 -4.13 1.33
CA MET A 40 4.56 -2.98 0.57
C MET A 40 5.59 -1.87 0.64
N MET A 41 5.90 -1.27 -0.50
CA MET A 41 6.71 -0.07 -0.57
C MET A 41 5.81 1.10 -0.93
N LEU A 42 5.95 2.20 -0.21
CA LEU A 42 5.19 3.42 -0.49
C LEU A 42 6.15 4.59 -0.59
N GLU A 43 6.01 5.37 -1.64
CA GLU A 43 6.78 6.58 -1.85
C GLU A 43 5.85 7.77 -2.05
N ALA A 44 6.07 8.82 -1.27
CA ALA A 44 5.30 10.04 -1.34
C ALA A 44 6.12 11.20 -0.79
N ASP A 45 5.64 12.42 -0.96
CA ASP A 45 6.31 13.60 -0.42
C ASP A 45 6.39 13.53 1.12
N ASP A 46 7.51 13.99 1.68
CA ASP A 46 7.77 13.88 3.12
C ASP A 46 6.67 14.52 3.97
N ASP A 47 6.23 15.70 3.59
CA ASP A 47 5.23 16.44 4.36
C ASP A 47 3.81 15.89 4.21
N LYS A 48 3.60 15.00 3.25
CA LYS A 48 2.30 14.37 3.04
C LYS A 48 2.32 12.87 3.27
N PHE A 49 3.48 12.32 3.61
CA PHE A 49 3.65 10.89 3.69
C PHE A 49 2.67 10.22 4.66
N ASP A 50 2.53 10.78 5.86
CA ASP A 50 1.64 10.18 6.87
C ASP A 50 0.18 10.17 6.40
N ALA A 51 -0.27 11.27 5.81
CA ALA A 51 -1.63 11.34 5.29
C ALA A 51 -1.84 10.36 4.15
N VAL A 52 -0.89 10.29 3.23
CA VAL A 52 -0.94 9.37 2.10
C VAL A 52 -0.91 7.93 2.58
N LEU A 53 -0.09 7.63 3.58
CA LEU A 53 0.00 6.29 4.15
C LEU A 53 -1.35 5.85 4.73
N GLN A 54 -2.02 6.72 5.48
CA GLN A 54 -3.32 6.39 6.04
C GLN A 54 -4.36 6.15 4.95
N GLU A 55 -4.35 6.96 3.91
CA GLU A 55 -5.24 6.74 2.77
C GLU A 55 -4.93 5.44 2.05
N ALA A 56 -3.65 5.13 1.89
CA ALA A 56 -3.22 3.88 1.26
C ALA A 56 -3.71 2.67 2.04
N VAL A 57 -3.61 2.70 3.36
CA VAL A 57 -4.10 1.62 4.21
C VAL A 57 -5.62 1.46 4.06
N LYS A 58 -6.36 2.58 4.08
CA LYS A 58 -7.81 2.54 3.91
C LYS A 58 -8.20 1.94 2.58
N VAL A 59 -7.56 2.39 1.51
CA VAL A 59 -7.87 1.93 0.16
C VAL A 59 -7.53 0.45 0.01
N ALA A 60 -6.39 0.03 0.53
CA ALA A 60 -5.99 -1.37 0.45
C ALA A 60 -6.98 -2.26 1.19
N LYS A 61 -7.43 -1.84 2.36
CA LYS A 61 -8.42 -2.62 3.12
C LYS A 61 -9.80 -2.60 2.47
N LYS A 62 -10.13 -1.53 1.76
CA LYS A 62 -11.39 -1.45 1.04
C LYS A 62 -11.42 -2.40 -0.15
N VAL A 63 -10.30 -2.51 -0.86
CA VAL A 63 -10.16 -3.42 -2.00
C VAL A 63 -10.09 -4.86 -1.52
N GLU A 64 -9.35 -5.08 -0.43
CA GLU A 64 -9.17 -6.41 0.14
C GLU A 64 -9.35 -6.33 1.65
N PRO A 65 -10.52 -6.73 2.18
CA PRO A 65 -10.79 -6.63 3.63
C PRO A 65 -9.82 -7.43 4.50
N ASP A 66 -9.21 -8.47 3.95
CA ASP A 66 -8.25 -9.30 4.67
C ASP A 66 -6.83 -8.74 4.64
N PHE A 67 -6.62 -7.62 3.97
CA PHE A 67 -5.31 -6.99 3.90
C PHE A 67 -4.89 -6.46 5.26
N GLU A 68 -3.72 -6.86 5.69
CA GLU A 68 -3.13 -6.40 6.94
C GLU A 68 -1.82 -5.71 6.67
N ILE A 69 -1.55 -4.65 7.40
CA ILE A 69 -0.30 -3.92 7.28
C ILE A 69 0.25 -3.63 8.67
N GLU A 70 1.54 -3.82 8.81
CA GLU A 70 2.26 -3.56 10.06
C GLU A 70 2.87 -2.16 9.99
N LEU A 71 2.41 -1.27 10.83
CA LEU A 71 2.87 0.13 10.85
C LEU A 71 3.89 0.42 11.94
#